data_5625cf52d99247635ab46a2481bdb89f
#
_entry.id   5625cf52d99247635ab46a2481bdb89f
#
_cell.length_a   1.000
_cell.length_b   1.000
_cell.length_c   1.000
_cell.angle_alpha   90.00
_cell.angle_beta   90.00
_cell.angle_gamma   90.00
#
_symmetry.space_group_name_H-M   'P 1'
#
loop_
_entity.id
_entity.type
_entity.pdbx_description
1 polymer ?
#
loop_
_entity_poly.entity_id
_entity_poly.type
_entity_poly.pdbx_seq_one_letter_code
_entity_poly.pdbx_strand_id
1 'polypeptide(L)'
;MNLSVVIPARNEASNIIVTLEGLRNCLSKEKINYEIVVVDDGSSDATPELVEQQHAADPRIRLVRNTGKHGFGYAVRCGLDAFTGDAVVIVMADDSDDPGDVVRYFHILRDEADCAFGSRWIKGGKAYDYPMVKRLVNRLANTFVRMLFWLGYNDTTNAFKGYRRYVIDGCRPFLSPHFNLTVEIPLKAIVRGYTYRVVPISWRNRKAGKSSLHIEEMGSRYLYIVLNIWLEKMLTRDDYRRSESDTFAPFCTHDREMRPVR
;
A
#
# COMPACT_ATOMS: atom_id res chain seq x y z
N MET A 1 -10.61 -11.64 10.48
CA MET A 1 -9.97 -10.97 9.31
C MET A 1 -8.50 -11.35 9.28
N ASN A 2 -8.03 -11.86 8.16
CA ASN A 2 -6.63 -12.18 7.93
C ASN A 2 -5.97 -11.00 7.20
N LEU A 3 -4.79 -10.60 7.64
CA LEU A 3 -4.03 -9.49 7.04
C LEU A 3 -2.92 -10.03 6.14
N SER A 4 -2.80 -9.50 4.94
CA SER A 4 -1.60 -9.67 4.11
C SER A 4 -0.76 -8.40 4.16
N VAL A 5 0.55 -8.55 4.30
CA VAL A 5 1.51 -7.46 4.15
C VAL A 5 2.30 -7.72 2.88
N VAL A 6 2.17 -6.84 1.89
CA VAL A 6 2.90 -6.94 0.61
C VAL A 6 4.10 -6.01 0.65
N ILE A 7 5.28 -6.58 0.44
CA ILE A 7 6.57 -5.88 0.50
C ILE A 7 7.28 -6.03 -0.85
N PRO A 8 7.23 -5.02 -1.73
CA PRO A 8 8.07 -5.01 -2.93
C PRO A 8 9.53 -4.79 -2.54
N ALA A 9 10.42 -5.68 -2.96
CA ALA A 9 11.83 -5.65 -2.63
C ALA A 9 12.70 -5.76 -3.88
N ARG A 10 13.74 -4.95 -3.96
CA ARG A 10 14.81 -5.05 -4.96
C ARG A 10 16.11 -4.54 -4.38
N ASN A 11 17.08 -5.43 -4.19
CA ASN A 11 18.40 -5.13 -3.60
C ASN A 11 18.27 -4.48 -2.21
N GLU A 12 17.51 -5.12 -1.32
CA GLU A 12 17.24 -4.67 0.04
C GLU A 12 17.82 -5.61 1.11
N ALA A 13 18.89 -6.39 0.76
CA ALA A 13 19.54 -7.34 1.68
C ALA A 13 19.96 -6.69 3.02
N SER A 14 20.31 -5.41 3.02
CA SER A 14 20.69 -4.68 4.23
C SER A 14 19.54 -4.31 5.16
N ASN A 15 18.29 -4.32 4.68
CA ASN A 15 17.13 -3.80 5.41
C ASN A 15 16.04 -4.84 5.63
N ILE A 16 15.91 -5.81 4.72
CA ILE A 16 14.75 -6.72 4.67
C ILE A 16 14.54 -7.50 5.97
N ILE A 17 15.61 -7.96 6.62
CA ILE A 17 15.51 -8.73 7.87
C ILE A 17 14.90 -7.88 8.99
N VAL A 18 15.39 -6.65 9.17
CA VAL A 18 14.89 -5.74 10.21
C VAL A 18 13.41 -5.43 9.97
N THR A 19 13.02 -5.18 8.72
CA THR A 19 11.62 -4.95 8.31
C THR A 19 10.74 -6.15 8.65
N LEU A 20 11.16 -7.38 8.30
CA LEU A 20 10.40 -8.60 8.56
C LEU A 20 10.26 -8.89 10.06
N GLU A 21 11.34 -8.74 10.83
CA GLU A 21 11.33 -8.95 12.28
C GLU A 21 10.43 -7.92 12.99
N GLY A 22 10.51 -6.65 12.60
CA GLY A 22 9.65 -5.59 13.13
C GLY A 22 8.16 -5.89 12.93
N LEU A 23 7.78 -6.26 11.71
CA LEU A 23 6.41 -6.62 11.37
C LEU A 23 5.95 -7.87 12.14
N ARG A 24 6.75 -8.94 12.11
CA ARG A 24 6.45 -10.19 12.81
C ARG A 24 6.22 -9.96 14.32
N ASN A 25 7.09 -9.19 14.97
CA ASN A 25 7.00 -8.92 16.38
C ASN A 25 5.73 -8.12 16.73
N CYS A 26 5.43 -7.07 15.97
CA CYS A 26 4.24 -6.26 16.21
C CYS A 26 2.94 -7.04 15.97
N LEU A 27 2.83 -7.74 14.83
CA LEU A 27 1.62 -8.47 14.47
C LEU A 27 1.37 -9.67 15.39
N SER A 28 2.42 -10.40 15.79
CA SER A 28 2.31 -11.52 16.71
C SER A 28 1.94 -11.07 18.13
N LYS A 29 2.48 -9.95 18.61
CA LYS A 29 2.14 -9.37 19.92
C LYS A 29 0.67 -9.03 20.01
N GLU A 30 0.09 -8.49 18.95
CA GLU A 30 -1.33 -8.13 18.86
C GLU A 30 -2.23 -9.31 18.46
N LYS A 31 -1.66 -10.52 18.32
CA LYS A 31 -2.37 -11.77 17.94
C LYS A 31 -3.17 -11.62 16.64
N ILE A 32 -2.67 -10.82 15.72
CA ILE A 32 -3.25 -10.64 14.39
C ILE A 32 -2.89 -11.85 13.54
N ASN A 33 -3.88 -12.42 12.85
CA ASN A 33 -3.63 -13.45 11.83
C ASN A 33 -3.09 -12.78 10.57
N TYR A 34 -1.89 -13.18 10.12
CA TYR A 34 -1.22 -12.51 9.00
C TYR A 34 -0.42 -13.45 8.11
N GLU A 35 -0.16 -12.98 6.90
CA GLU A 35 0.94 -13.41 6.03
C GLU A 35 1.77 -12.20 5.61
N ILE A 36 3.04 -12.42 5.30
CA ILE A 36 3.93 -11.42 4.69
C ILE A 36 4.37 -11.96 3.33
N VAL A 37 4.02 -11.23 2.28
CA VAL A 37 4.35 -11.56 0.89
C VAL A 37 5.46 -10.62 0.43
N VAL A 38 6.70 -11.08 0.45
CA VAL A 38 7.83 -10.34 -0.10
C VAL A 38 7.91 -10.63 -1.58
N VAL A 39 7.85 -9.57 -2.40
CA VAL A 39 7.95 -9.68 -3.85
C VAL A 39 9.34 -9.27 -4.30
N ASP A 40 10.15 -10.25 -4.70
CA ASP A 40 11.45 -9.97 -5.30
C ASP A 40 11.28 -9.48 -6.74
N ASP A 41 11.71 -8.24 -6.99
CA ASP A 41 11.64 -7.59 -8.30
C ASP A 41 12.98 -7.70 -9.07
N GLY A 42 13.58 -8.87 -9.06
CA GLY A 42 14.84 -9.16 -9.74
C GLY A 42 16.04 -8.58 -9.00
N SER A 43 16.18 -8.92 -7.73
CA SER A 43 17.38 -8.58 -6.95
C SER A 43 18.61 -9.30 -7.48
N SER A 44 19.74 -8.63 -7.38
CA SER A 44 21.09 -9.16 -7.70
C SER A 44 21.95 -9.35 -6.44
N ASP A 45 21.40 -9.04 -5.28
CA ASP A 45 22.02 -9.24 -3.96
C ASP A 45 21.37 -10.43 -3.22
N ALA A 46 21.71 -10.63 -1.97
CA ALA A 46 21.21 -11.74 -1.14
C ALA A 46 19.76 -11.53 -0.64
N THR A 47 18.99 -10.62 -1.19
CA THR A 47 17.59 -10.36 -0.73
C THR A 47 16.71 -11.62 -0.80
N PRO A 48 16.67 -12.38 -1.92
CA PRO A 48 15.82 -13.57 -2.01
C PRO A 48 16.23 -14.67 -1.02
N GLU A 49 17.52 -14.92 -0.88
CA GLU A 49 18.06 -15.95 0.02
C GLU A 49 17.74 -15.64 1.49
N LEU A 50 17.84 -14.36 1.87
CA LEU A 50 17.50 -13.91 3.21
C LEU A 50 16.01 -14.10 3.50
N VAL A 51 15.14 -13.83 2.54
CA VAL A 51 13.69 -14.05 2.69
C VAL A 51 13.36 -15.54 2.76
N GLU A 52 14.01 -16.39 1.96
CA GLU A 52 13.83 -17.85 2.02
C GLU A 52 14.28 -18.42 3.38
N GLN A 53 15.34 -17.90 3.97
CA GLN A 53 15.75 -18.25 5.34
C GLN A 53 14.66 -17.85 6.38
N GLN A 54 14.06 -16.68 6.23
CA GLN A 54 12.96 -16.26 7.12
C GLN A 54 11.70 -17.11 6.91
N HIS A 55 11.41 -17.53 5.68
CA HIS A 55 10.32 -18.47 5.38
C HIS A 55 10.52 -19.82 6.08
N ALA A 56 11.74 -20.36 6.08
CA ALA A 56 12.05 -21.61 6.77
C ALA A 56 11.80 -21.53 8.29
N ALA A 57 12.01 -20.35 8.88
CA ALA A 57 11.74 -20.09 10.30
C ALA A 57 10.27 -19.75 10.60
N ASP A 58 9.57 -19.13 9.66
CA ASP A 58 8.17 -18.73 9.79
C ASP A 58 7.44 -18.88 8.43
N PRO A 59 6.63 -19.92 8.24
CA PRO A 59 5.92 -20.18 6.98
C PRO A 59 4.92 -19.08 6.56
N ARG A 60 4.57 -18.15 7.46
CA ARG A 60 3.73 -16.99 7.15
C ARG A 60 4.45 -15.95 6.29
N ILE A 61 5.79 -16.01 6.20
CA ILE A 61 6.60 -15.18 5.32
C ILE A 61 6.79 -15.95 4.02
N ARG A 62 6.38 -15.37 2.89
CA ARG A 62 6.50 -16.01 1.58
C ARG A 62 7.28 -15.13 0.61
N LEU A 63 8.18 -15.75 -0.15
CA LEU A 63 8.85 -15.13 -1.28
C LEU A 63 8.04 -15.35 -2.55
N VAL A 64 7.73 -14.28 -3.28
CA VAL A 64 7.14 -14.32 -4.62
C VAL A 64 8.12 -13.64 -5.57
N ARG A 65 8.44 -14.27 -6.69
CA ARG A 65 9.37 -13.71 -7.69
C ARG A 65 8.58 -13.02 -8.81
N ASN A 66 8.83 -11.74 -9.04
CA ASN A 66 8.32 -11.07 -10.22
C ASN A 66 9.14 -11.50 -11.45
N THR A 67 8.59 -12.39 -12.26
CA THR A 67 9.22 -12.90 -13.49
C THR A 67 8.89 -12.05 -14.72
N GLY A 68 8.06 -11.02 -14.57
CA GLY A 68 7.65 -10.14 -15.65
C GLY A 68 8.54 -8.89 -15.78
N LYS A 69 7.91 -7.77 -16.15
CA LYS A 69 8.58 -6.47 -16.18
C LYS A 69 8.90 -6.00 -14.76
N HIS A 70 10.06 -5.36 -14.60
CA HIS A 70 10.51 -4.84 -13.32
C HIS A 70 10.08 -3.40 -13.09
N GLY A 71 9.89 -3.06 -11.81
CA GLY A 71 9.51 -1.74 -11.32
C GLY A 71 8.58 -1.84 -10.13
N PHE A 72 8.58 -0.83 -9.26
CA PHE A 72 7.80 -0.81 -8.02
C PHE A 72 6.32 -1.19 -8.25
N GLY A 73 5.66 -0.58 -9.24
CA GLY A 73 4.25 -0.86 -9.53
C GLY A 73 4.03 -2.30 -10.01
N TYR A 74 4.94 -2.86 -10.80
CA TYR A 74 4.85 -4.27 -11.21
C TYR A 74 5.04 -5.21 -10.02
N ALA A 75 6.01 -4.94 -9.15
CA ALA A 75 6.24 -5.73 -7.94
C ALA A 75 5.03 -5.68 -6.99
N VAL A 76 4.47 -4.49 -6.73
CA VAL A 76 3.26 -4.37 -5.92
C VAL A 76 2.10 -5.13 -6.55
N ARG A 77 1.87 -5.01 -7.87
CA ARG A 77 0.79 -5.74 -8.57
C ARG A 77 0.97 -7.25 -8.46
N CYS A 78 2.19 -7.75 -8.62
CA CYS A 78 2.51 -9.17 -8.42
C CYS A 78 2.14 -9.62 -7.00
N GLY A 79 2.45 -8.82 -5.98
CA GLY A 79 2.04 -9.08 -4.60
C GLY A 79 0.52 -9.02 -4.40
N LEU A 80 -0.16 -8.07 -5.06
CA LEU A 80 -1.62 -7.95 -5.05
C LEU A 80 -2.34 -9.06 -5.84
N ASP A 81 -1.64 -9.82 -6.66
CA ASP A 81 -2.16 -11.03 -7.30
C ASP A 81 -1.91 -12.27 -6.44
N ALA A 82 -0.90 -12.25 -5.56
CA ALA A 82 -0.46 -13.37 -4.75
C ALA A 82 -0.97 -13.37 -3.29
N PHE A 83 -1.49 -12.26 -2.78
CA PHE A 83 -1.94 -12.20 -1.39
C PHE A 83 -3.23 -12.98 -1.16
N THR A 84 -3.42 -13.54 0.04
CA THR A 84 -4.56 -14.41 0.37
C THR A 84 -5.48 -13.85 1.45
N GLY A 85 -5.05 -12.85 2.21
CA GLY A 85 -5.81 -12.26 3.31
C GLY A 85 -7.08 -11.50 2.89
N ASP A 86 -7.91 -11.15 3.85
CA ASP A 86 -9.13 -10.35 3.67
C ASP A 86 -8.81 -8.85 3.45
N ALA A 87 -7.62 -8.45 3.86
CA ALA A 87 -7.10 -7.10 3.69
C ALA A 87 -5.60 -7.14 3.39
N VAL A 88 -5.09 -6.09 2.75
CA VAL A 88 -3.68 -5.95 2.39
C VAL A 88 -3.14 -4.59 2.82
N VAL A 89 -1.90 -4.59 3.34
CA VAL A 89 -1.12 -3.38 3.58
C VAL A 89 0.14 -3.45 2.74
N ILE A 90 0.45 -2.37 2.02
CA ILE A 90 1.70 -2.23 1.26
C ILE A 90 2.72 -1.56 2.16
N VAL A 91 3.87 -2.21 2.37
CA VAL A 91 4.97 -1.75 3.25
C VAL A 91 6.26 -1.74 2.44
N MET A 92 7.11 -0.74 2.69
CA MET A 92 8.43 -0.67 2.04
C MET A 92 9.42 -1.64 2.69
N ALA A 93 10.34 -2.19 1.89
CA ALA A 93 11.37 -3.13 2.35
C ALA A 93 12.53 -2.47 3.11
N ASP A 94 12.57 -1.14 3.20
CA ASP A 94 13.72 -0.34 3.64
C ASP A 94 13.64 0.16 5.09
N ASP A 95 12.79 -0.46 5.91
CA ASP A 95 12.55 -0.11 7.32
C ASP A 95 12.12 1.37 7.53
N SER A 96 11.51 1.97 6.50
CA SER A 96 11.04 3.36 6.58
C SER A 96 9.68 3.53 7.24
N ASP A 97 8.84 2.51 7.20
CA ASP A 97 7.49 2.49 7.74
C ASP A 97 7.46 1.87 9.14
N ASP A 98 6.69 2.46 10.06
CA ASP A 98 6.57 1.95 11.42
C ASP A 98 5.64 0.71 11.47
N PRO A 99 6.12 -0.46 11.92
CA PRO A 99 5.28 -1.66 12.05
C PRO A 99 4.05 -1.48 12.95
N GLY A 100 4.11 -0.59 13.95
CA GLY A 100 2.95 -0.25 14.78
C GLY A 100 1.81 0.42 14.02
N ASP A 101 2.13 1.13 12.93
CA ASP A 101 1.12 1.72 12.06
C ASP A 101 0.39 0.65 11.23
N VAL A 102 1.03 -0.49 10.92
CA VAL A 102 0.36 -1.65 10.28
C VAL A 102 -0.74 -2.23 11.18
N VAL A 103 -0.45 -2.34 12.48
CA VAL A 103 -1.46 -2.76 13.48
C VAL A 103 -2.64 -1.80 13.50
N ARG A 104 -2.37 -0.49 13.47
CA ARG A 104 -3.41 0.53 13.41
C ARG A 104 -4.26 0.42 12.14
N TYR A 105 -3.63 0.18 10.99
CA TYR A 105 -4.34 -0.05 9.73
C TYR A 105 -5.22 -1.30 9.79
N PHE A 106 -4.74 -2.39 10.41
CA PHE A 106 -5.54 -3.58 10.61
C PHE A 106 -6.86 -3.28 11.36
N HIS A 107 -6.80 -2.54 12.46
CA HIS A 107 -8.01 -2.18 13.21
C HIS A 107 -8.96 -1.31 12.39
N ILE A 108 -8.45 -0.32 11.66
CA ILE A 108 -9.27 0.52 10.77
C ILE A 108 -9.94 -0.31 9.69
N LEU A 109 -9.18 -1.18 9.02
CA LEU A 109 -9.70 -2.04 7.96
C LEU A 109 -10.69 -3.07 8.51
N ARG A 110 -10.53 -3.51 9.75
CA ARG A 110 -11.45 -4.44 10.39
C ARG A 110 -12.75 -3.76 10.79
N ASP A 111 -12.70 -2.57 11.36
CA ASP A 111 -13.80 -2.00 12.14
C ASP A 111 -14.40 -0.70 11.57
N GLU A 112 -13.64 0.09 10.76
CA GLU A 112 -14.02 1.47 10.48
C GLU A 112 -14.20 1.82 9.01
N ALA A 113 -13.32 1.33 8.10
CA ALA A 113 -13.30 1.77 6.71
C ALA A 113 -12.74 0.72 5.74
N ASP A 114 -13.03 0.92 4.46
CA ASP A 114 -12.54 0.08 3.36
C ASP A 114 -11.04 0.26 3.12
N CYS A 115 -10.52 1.47 3.41
CA CYS A 115 -9.13 1.86 3.20
C CYS A 115 -8.54 2.57 4.43
N ALA A 116 -7.26 2.33 4.69
CA ALA A 116 -6.46 3.04 5.69
C ALA A 116 -5.29 3.76 5.00
N PHE A 117 -5.26 5.09 5.07
CA PHE A 117 -4.24 5.92 4.41
C PHE A 117 -3.39 6.64 5.44
N GLY A 118 -2.08 6.43 5.37
CA GLY A 118 -1.14 7.14 6.21
C GLY A 118 -0.83 8.54 5.70
N SER A 119 -0.75 9.51 6.61
CA SER A 119 -0.26 10.84 6.30
C SER A 119 0.84 11.26 7.27
N ARG A 120 1.97 11.67 6.69
CA ARG A 120 3.09 12.29 7.40
C ARG A 120 2.83 13.75 7.75
N TRP A 121 1.78 14.35 7.19
CA TRP A 121 1.54 15.80 7.16
C TRP A 121 0.27 16.25 7.89
N ILE A 122 -0.33 15.40 8.70
CA ILE A 122 -1.41 15.74 9.62
C ILE A 122 -0.90 15.80 11.06
N LYS A 123 -1.67 16.34 11.98
CA LYS A 123 -1.31 16.41 13.40
C LYS A 123 -0.98 15.01 13.94
N GLY A 124 0.21 14.84 14.49
CA GLY A 124 0.74 13.56 14.96
C GLY A 124 1.57 12.80 13.94
N GLY A 125 1.50 13.13 12.64
CA GLY A 125 2.37 12.55 11.61
C GLY A 125 3.79 13.12 11.68
N LYS A 126 4.78 12.29 11.30
CA LYS A 126 6.20 12.66 11.36
C LYS A 126 6.93 12.12 10.12
N ALA A 127 7.85 12.93 9.61
CA ALA A 127 8.79 12.53 8.56
C ALA A 127 10.20 12.93 9.01
N TYR A 128 10.98 11.93 9.40
CA TYR A 128 12.34 12.13 9.87
C TYR A 128 13.32 12.12 8.70
N ASP A 129 14.30 13.04 8.72
CA ASP A 129 15.37 13.15 7.73
C ASP A 129 14.87 13.26 6.29
N TYR A 130 13.71 13.92 6.08
CA TYR A 130 13.12 14.09 4.76
C TYR A 130 13.79 15.24 4.01
N PRO A 131 14.46 15.03 2.87
CA PRO A 131 15.16 16.08 2.14
C PRO A 131 14.23 17.23 1.75
N MET A 132 14.64 18.47 1.98
CA MET A 132 13.78 19.66 1.81
C MET A 132 13.23 19.80 0.38
N VAL A 133 14.05 19.58 -0.64
CA VAL A 133 13.63 19.66 -2.05
C VAL A 133 12.54 18.59 -2.34
N LYS A 134 12.78 17.35 -1.92
CA LYS A 134 11.78 16.27 -2.05
C LYS A 134 10.50 16.62 -1.31
N ARG A 135 10.60 17.24 -0.13
CA ARG A 135 9.44 17.68 0.66
C ARG A 135 8.62 18.74 -0.08
N LEU A 136 9.28 19.74 -0.65
CA LEU A 136 8.60 20.80 -1.41
C LEU A 136 7.85 20.22 -2.61
N VAL A 137 8.53 19.42 -3.44
CA VAL A 137 7.93 18.79 -4.64
C VAL A 137 6.76 17.88 -4.23
N ASN A 138 6.94 17.07 -3.16
CA ASN A 138 5.90 16.22 -2.64
C ASN A 138 4.67 17.03 -2.17
N ARG A 139 4.88 18.12 -1.45
CA ARG A 139 3.79 18.99 -0.99
C ARG A 139 3.03 19.65 -2.13
N LEU A 140 3.75 20.14 -3.15
CA LEU A 140 3.12 20.73 -4.35
C LEU A 140 2.29 19.68 -5.10
N ALA A 141 2.83 18.50 -5.35
CA ALA A 141 2.12 17.42 -6.03
C ALA A 141 0.85 16.99 -5.25
N ASN A 142 0.96 16.80 -3.95
CA ASN A 142 -0.19 16.44 -3.13
C ASN A 142 -1.23 17.56 -3.03
N THR A 143 -0.80 18.82 -3.02
CA THR A 143 -1.73 19.97 -3.04
C THR A 143 -2.48 20.02 -4.36
N PHE A 144 -1.81 19.81 -5.49
CA PHE A 144 -2.44 19.73 -6.81
C PHE A 144 -3.51 18.63 -6.87
N VAL A 145 -3.15 17.41 -6.46
CA VAL A 145 -4.11 16.28 -6.42
C VAL A 145 -5.28 16.59 -5.49
N ARG A 146 -5.00 17.12 -4.31
CA ARG A 146 -6.02 17.51 -3.33
C ARG A 146 -7.02 18.52 -3.90
N MET A 147 -6.54 19.54 -4.59
CA MET A 147 -7.39 20.54 -5.24
C MET A 147 -8.23 19.96 -6.38
N LEU A 148 -7.61 19.14 -7.23
CA LEU A 148 -8.28 18.55 -8.40
C LEU A 148 -9.43 17.61 -8.03
N PHE A 149 -9.28 16.85 -6.95
CA PHE A 149 -10.27 15.86 -6.50
C PHE A 149 -11.13 16.33 -5.31
N TRP A 150 -10.86 17.52 -4.74
CA TRP A 150 -11.50 18.04 -3.52
C TRP A 150 -11.32 17.10 -2.31
N LEU A 151 -10.10 16.62 -2.09
CA LEU A 151 -9.81 15.62 -1.08
C LEU A 151 -9.46 16.23 0.29
N GLY A 152 -9.88 15.57 1.37
CA GLY A 152 -9.34 15.78 2.71
C GLY A 152 -7.95 15.16 2.91
N TYR A 153 -7.58 14.16 2.10
CA TYR A 153 -6.31 13.46 2.17
C TYR A 153 -5.17 14.24 1.50
N ASN A 154 -4.03 14.39 2.18
CA ASN A 154 -2.95 15.30 1.79
C ASN A 154 -1.59 14.63 1.56
N ASP A 155 -1.54 13.29 1.50
CA ASP A 155 -0.30 12.51 1.30
C ASP A 155 -0.54 11.31 0.35
N THR A 156 -1.17 11.56 -0.80
CA THR A 156 -1.54 10.55 -1.79
C THR A 156 -0.35 9.82 -2.38
N THR A 157 0.82 10.47 -2.43
CA THR A 157 2.07 9.89 -2.97
C THR A 157 2.78 8.95 -2.02
N ASN A 158 2.32 8.83 -0.76
CA ASN A 158 2.86 7.86 0.18
C ASN A 158 2.48 6.42 -0.26
N ALA A 159 3.45 5.49 -0.21
CA ALA A 159 3.22 4.08 -0.57
C ALA A 159 2.48 3.32 0.55
N PHE A 160 2.73 3.68 1.80
CA PHE A 160 2.22 2.99 2.98
C PHE A 160 0.71 3.18 3.15
N LYS A 161 -0.05 2.21 2.71
CA LYS A 161 -1.52 2.20 2.70
C LYS A 161 -2.08 0.80 2.87
N GLY A 162 -3.28 0.72 3.44
CA GLY A 162 -4.02 -0.52 3.59
C GLY A 162 -5.37 -0.48 2.87
N TYR A 163 -5.82 -1.66 2.41
CA TYR A 163 -7.04 -1.83 1.65
C TYR A 163 -7.71 -3.16 2.00
N ARG A 164 -9.03 -3.20 2.00
CA ARG A 164 -9.74 -4.47 1.96
C ARG A 164 -9.59 -5.13 0.59
N ARG A 165 -9.67 -6.48 0.53
CA ARG A 165 -9.52 -7.25 -0.71
C ARG A 165 -10.44 -6.75 -1.82
N TYR A 166 -11.72 -6.61 -1.54
CA TYR A 166 -12.70 -6.17 -2.55
C TYR A 166 -12.44 -4.77 -3.09
N VAL A 167 -11.74 -3.89 -2.34
CA VAL A 167 -11.28 -2.59 -2.86
C VAL A 167 -10.22 -2.78 -3.93
N ILE A 168 -9.25 -3.67 -3.67
CA ILE A 168 -8.21 -3.99 -4.66
C ILE A 168 -8.85 -4.56 -5.92
N ASP A 169 -9.77 -5.49 -5.78
CA ASP A 169 -10.48 -6.12 -6.91
C ASP A 169 -11.32 -5.09 -7.67
N GLY A 170 -12.07 -4.25 -6.97
CA GLY A 170 -12.89 -3.19 -7.56
C GLY A 170 -12.09 -2.01 -8.15
N CYS A 171 -10.81 -1.86 -7.83
CA CYS A 171 -9.93 -0.85 -8.42
C CYS A 171 -9.15 -1.34 -9.66
N ARG A 172 -9.24 -2.61 -10.01
CA ARG A 172 -8.59 -3.16 -11.21
C ARG A 172 -9.24 -2.63 -12.49
N PRO A 173 -8.55 -2.65 -13.65
CA PRO A 173 -7.13 -2.94 -13.83
C PRO A 173 -6.22 -1.78 -13.37
N PHE A 174 -5.01 -2.10 -12.90
CA PHE A 174 -4.00 -1.10 -12.58
C PHE A 174 -3.15 -0.77 -13.80
N LEU A 175 -2.92 0.53 -14.06
CA LEU A 175 -2.19 1.03 -15.22
C LEU A 175 -0.73 1.34 -14.89
N SER A 176 -0.46 1.72 -13.65
CA SER A 176 0.84 2.26 -13.24
C SER A 176 1.91 1.18 -13.06
N PRO A 177 3.03 1.24 -13.81
CA PRO A 177 4.13 0.29 -13.68
C PRO A 177 5.17 0.67 -12.62
N HIS A 178 5.14 1.89 -12.11
CA HIS A 178 6.13 2.45 -11.18
C HIS A 178 5.47 3.03 -9.93
N PHE A 179 6.17 3.96 -9.24
CA PHE A 179 5.67 4.61 -8.01
C PHE A 179 4.36 5.38 -8.18
N ASN A 180 3.96 5.73 -9.39
CA ASN A 180 2.64 6.32 -9.68
C ASN A 180 1.48 5.41 -9.28
N LEU A 181 1.70 4.11 -9.06
CA LEU A 181 0.71 3.20 -8.47
C LEU A 181 0.27 3.64 -7.07
N THR A 182 1.16 4.28 -6.30
CA THR A 182 0.85 4.81 -4.96
C THR A 182 -0.24 5.87 -4.97
N VAL A 183 -0.43 6.55 -6.11
CA VAL A 183 -1.48 7.53 -6.34
C VAL A 183 -2.68 6.92 -7.05
N GLU A 184 -2.46 5.97 -7.95
CA GLU A 184 -3.52 5.31 -8.72
C GLU A 184 -4.52 4.61 -7.80
N ILE A 185 -4.04 3.69 -6.94
CA ILE A 185 -4.95 2.87 -6.12
C ILE A 185 -5.83 3.74 -5.21
N PRO A 186 -5.29 4.65 -4.38
CA PRO A 186 -6.13 5.43 -3.49
C PRO A 186 -7.07 6.39 -4.22
N LEU A 187 -6.67 6.97 -5.34
CA LEU A 187 -7.56 7.84 -6.11
C LEU A 187 -8.70 7.05 -6.76
N LYS A 188 -8.42 5.88 -7.34
CA LYS A 188 -9.48 4.99 -7.85
C LYS A 188 -10.43 4.57 -6.73
N ALA A 189 -9.91 4.16 -5.58
CA ALA A 189 -10.74 3.80 -4.43
C ALA A 189 -11.67 4.96 -4.01
N ILE A 190 -11.14 6.16 -3.91
CA ILE A 190 -11.94 7.34 -3.53
C ILE A 190 -12.99 7.68 -4.60
N VAL A 191 -12.60 7.72 -5.88
CA VAL A 191 -13.49 8.04 -7.00
C VAL A 191 -14.60 7.01 -7.13
N ARG A 192 -14.29 5.74 -6.92
CA ARG A 192 -15.26 4.63 -6.95
C ARG A 192 -16.10 4.50 -5.67
N GLY A 193 -15.95 5.42 -4.71
CA GLY A 193 -16.85 5.56 -3.55
C GLY A 193 -16.50 4.65 -2.36
N TYR A 194 -15.30 4.07 -2.30
CA TYR A 194 -14.84 3.34 -1.11
C TYR A 194 -14.55 4.30 0.05
N THR A 195 -14.91 3.87 1.26
CA THR A 195 -14.65 4.65 2.47
C THR A 195 -13.18 4.58 2.87
N TYR A 196 -12.67 5.66 3.47
CA TYR A 196 -11.28 5.68 3.94
C TYR A 196 -11.10 6.46 5.23
N ARG A 197 -10.09 6.07 6.00
CA ARG A 197 -9.59 6.83 7.15
C ARG A 197 -8.16 7.28 6.90
N VAL A 198 -7.87 8.52 7.27
CA VAL A 198 -6.51 9.07 7.23
C VAL A 198 -5.96 9.12 8.64
N VAL A 199 -4.80 8.50 8.84
CA VAL A 199 -4.14 8.43 10.14
C VAL A 199 -2.73 9.01 10.10
N PRO A 200 -2.26 9.61 11.21
CA PRO A 200 -0.89 10.06 11.29
C PRO A 200 0.05 8.86 11.32
N ILE A 201 1.09 8.90 10.50
CA ILE A 201 2.15 7.88 10.46
C ILE A 201 3.51 8.49 10.75
N SER A 202 4.43 7.64 11.21
CA SER A 202 5.84 7.96 11.33
C SER A 202 6.61 7.33 10.17
N TRP A 203 7.30 8.17 9.41
CA TRP A 203 8.16 7.73 8.33
C TRP A 203 9.60 8.17 8.60
N ARG A 204 10.54 7.29 8.36
CA ARG A 204 11.96 7.56 8.55
C ARG A 204 12.71 7.31 7.24
N ASN A 205 13.61 8.24 6.89
CA ASN A 205 14.44 8.03 5.72
C ASN A 205 15.31 6.77 5.91
N ARG A 206 15.47 5.98 4.83
CA ARG A 206 16.29 4.77 4.84
C ARG A 206 17.71 5.05 5.36
N LYS A 207 18.28 4.13 6.12
CA LYS A 207 19.64 4.24 6.65
C LYS A 207 20.69 3.75 5.66
N ALA A 208 20.34 2.81 4.78
CA ALA A 208 21.22 2.18 3.79
C ALA A 208 20.54 2.08 2.41
N GLY A 209 21.32 1.97 1.35
CA GLY A 209 20.86 1.82 -0.02
C GLY A 209 20.65 3.16 -0.76
N LYS A 210 20.41 3.08 -2.08
CA LYS A 210 20.15 4.25 -2.95
C LYS A 210 18.67 4.32 -3.31
N SER A 211 18.09 5.53 -3.30
CA SER A 211 16.75 5.75 -3.82
C SER A 211 16.77 5.66 -5.36
N SER A 212 15.98 4.76 -5.93
CA SER A 212 15.82 4.61 -7.39
C SER A 212 14.83 5.61 -8.00
N LEU A 213 14.42 6.63 -7.25
CA LEU A 213 13.38 7.57 -7.67
C LEU A 213 13.96 8.70 -8.52
N HIS A 214 13.73 8.67 -9.84
CA HIS A 214 14.08 9.72 -10.77
C HIS A 214 12.92 10.72 -10.89
N ILE A 215 13.09 11.94 -10.38
CA ILE A 215 12.01 12.94 -10.22
C ILE A 215 11.45 13.39 -11.57
N GLU A 216 12.28 13.57 -12.59
CA GLU A 216 11.86 14.06 -13.92
C GLU A 216 10.96 13.09 -14.67
N GLU A 217 11.30 11.80 -14.69
CA GLU A 217 10.47 10.77 -15.31
C GLU A 217 9.17 10.51 -14.54
N MET A 218 9.19 10.75 -13.24
CA MET A 218 8.02 10.49 -12.40
C MET A 218 6.93 11.53 -12.59
N GLY A 219 7.26 12.81 -12.86
CA GLY A 219 6.30 13.89 -12.99
C GLY A 219 5.24 13.63 -14.06
N SER A 220 5.65 13.28 -15.27
CA SER A 220 4.73 13.00 -16.38
C SER A 220 3.86 11.76 -16.12
N ARG A 221 4.42 10.71 -15.54
CA ARG A 221 3.70 9.49 -15.20
C ARG A 221 2.64 9.72 -14.10
N TYR A 222 2.96 10.53 -13.09
CA TYR A 222 2.00 10.93 -12.08
C TYR A 222 0.88 11.79 -12.67
N LEU A 223 1.23 12.78 -13.48
CA LEU A 223 0.25 13.64 -14.13
C LEU A 223 -0.71 12.82 -15.02
N TYR A 224 -0.17 11.91 -15.84
CA TYR A 224 -0.98 11.03 -16.66
C TYR A 224 -2.01 10.26 -15.84
N ILE A 225 -1.59 9.60 -14.76
CA ILE A 225 -2.50 8.77 -13.96
C ILE A 225 -3.54 9.62 -13.20
N VAL A 226 -3.12 10.79 -12.70
CA VAL A 226 -4.02 11.74 -12.04
C VAL A 226 -5.09 12.24 -12.99
N LEU A 227 -4.71 12.65 -14.22
CA LEU A 227 -5.66 13.09 -15.22
C LEU A 227 -6.57 11.97 -15.72
N ASN A 228 -6.05 10.76 -15.89
CA ASN A 228 -6.85 9.59 -16.27
C ASN A 228 -7.98 9.33 -15.26
N ILE A 229 -7.66 9.31 -13.97
CA ILE A 229 -8.65 9.08 -12.91
C ILE A 229 -9.59 10.29 -12.75
N TRP A 230 -9.10 11.50 -12.99
CA TRP A 230 -9.95 12.69 -12.99
C TRP A 230 -10.97 12.65 -14.13
N LEU A 231 -10.57 12.21 -15.34
CA LEU A 231 -11.49 11.98 -16.46
C LEU A 231 -12.48 10.85 -16.13
N GLU A 232 -12.04 9.75 -15.50
CA GLU A 232 -12.96 8.73 -14.98
C GLU A 232 -14.02 9.36 -14.10
N LYS A 233 -13.62 10.14 -13.08
CA LYS A 233 -14.54 10.83 -12.17
C LYS A 233 -15.55 11.74 -12.88
N MET A 234 -15.11 12.47 -13.92
CA MET A 234 -15.92 13.50 -14.58
C MET A 234 -16.82 12.97 -15.69
N LEU A 235 -16.41 11.91 -16.38
CA LEU A 235 -17.05 11.50 -17.64
C LEU A 235 -17.80 10.17 -17.56
N THR A 236 -17.50 9.31 -16.58
CA THR A 236 -18.10 7.97 -16.51
C THR A 236 -19.41 7.92 -15.74
N ARG A 237 -19.89 9.05 -15.21
CA ARG A 237 -21.20 9.14 -14.53
C ARG A 237 -21.46 8.00 -13.53
N ASP A 238 -20.44 7.69 -12.72
CA ASP A 238 -20.46 6.62 -11.71
C ASP A 238 -20.50 5.17 -12.25
N ASP A 239 -20.26 4.90 -13.54
CA ASP A 239 -20.25 3.54 -14.12
C ASP A 239 -19.29 2.58 -13.40
N TYR A 240 -18.21 3.09 -12.81
CA TYR A 240 -17.22 2.33 -12.05
C TYR A 240 -17.40 2.45 -10.53
N ARG A 241 -18.49 3.06 -10.09
CA ARG A 241 -18.76 3.20 -8.66
C ARG A 241 -19.06 1.83 -8.06
N ARG A 242 -18.59 1.59 -6.84
CA ARG A 242 -18.88 0.35 -6.11
C ARG A 242 -20.38 0.13 -6.03
N SER A 243 -20.79 -1.14 -6.09
CA SER A 243 -22.17 -1.51 -5.85
C SER A 243 -22.52 -1.40 -4.36
N GLU A 244 -23.81 -1.30 -4.00
CA GLU A 244 -24.25 -1.31 -2.61
C GLU A 244 -23.89 -2.61 -1.88
N SER A 245 -23.71 -3.71 -2.62
CA SER A 245 -23.23 -5.00 -2.09
C SER A 245 -21.78 -4.98 -1.62
N ASP A 246 -20.97 -4.01 -2.08
CA ASP A 246 -19.57 -3.83 -1.69
C ASP A 246 -19.41 -2.87 -0.50
N THR A 247 -20.44 -2.73 0.33
CA THR A 247 -20.39 -1.85 1.50
C THR A 247 -19.50 -2.45 2.59
N PHE A 248 -18.83 -1.55 3.33
CA PHE A 248 -18.11 -1.91 4.54
C PHE A 248 -19.06 -2.65 5.50
N ALA A 249 -18.79 -3.92 5.72
CA ALA A 249 -19.37 -4.69 6.82
C ALA A 249 -18.28 -4.88 7.88
N PRO A 250 -18.44 -4.31 9.09
CA PRO A 250 -17.50 -4.61 10.17
C PRO A 250 -17.47 -6.11 10.41
N PHE A 251 -16.30 -6.68 10.67
CA PHE A 251 -16.15 -8.08 11.04
C PHE A 251 -16.70 -8.27 12.46
N CYS A 252 -18.03 -8.25 12.61
CA CYS A 252 -18.67 -8.66 13.83
C CYS A 252 -18.47 -10.17 14.04
N THR A 253 -18.19 -10.58 15.28
CA THR A 253 -17.90 -11.94 15.69
C THR A 253 -19.11 -12.89 15.67
N HIS A 254 -20.24 -12.49 15.06
CA HIS A 254 -21.43 -13.33 14.95
C HIS A 254 -21.96 -13.33 13.52
N ASP A 255 -22.17 -14.55 13.02
CA ASP A 255 -22.89 -14.98 11.83
C ASP A 255 -22.18 -14.78 10.47
N ARG A 256 -21.28 -15.73 10.16
CA ARG A 256 -21.10 -16.17 8.78
C ARG A 256 -22.24 -17.11 8.40
N GLU A 257 -23.39 -16.60 8.08
CA GLU A 257 -24.28 -17.31 7.17
C GLU A 257 -23.74 -17.11 5.75
N MET A 258 -23.27 -18.21 5.17
CA MET A 258 -22.88 -18.30 3.77
C MET A 258 -24.08 -17.92 2.90
N ARG A 259 -24.02 -16.78 2.21
CA ARG A 259 -24.91 -16.52 1.09
C ARG A 259 -24.38 -17.29 -0.14
N PRO A 260 -25.23 -18.07 -0.81
CA PRO A 260 -24.80 -18.78 -2.01
C PRO A 260 -24.50 -17.77 -3.12
N VAL A 261 -23.37 -18.00 -3.79
CA VAL A 261 -22.98 -17.36 -5.05
C VAL A 261 -24.07 -17.62 -6.09
N ARG A 262 -24.63 -16.57 -6.63
CA ARG A 262 -25.40 -16.60 -7.88
C ARG A 262 -24.62 -15.94 -8.98
#